data_9a65fe63534aea32f273e5dd16026775
#
_entry.id   9a65fe63534aea32f273e5dd16026775
#
_cell.length_a   1.000
_cell.length_b   1.000
_cell.length_c   1.000
_cell.angle_alpha   90.00
_cell.angle_beta   90.00
_cell.angle_gamma   90.00
#
_symmetry.space_group_name_H-M   'P 1'
#
loop_
_entity.id
_entity.type
_entity.pdbx_description
1 polymer ?
#
loop_
_entity_poly.entity_id
_entity_poly.type
_entity_poly.pdbx_seq_one_letter_code
_entity_poly.pdbx_strand_id
1 'polypeptide(L)'
;MTIALDIAGSEDAFVALMNRRASELGLTQTHFMNAHGLDAPGHYASARICTSSQSALRYPVFARIVATVNHNAGGYALTNINELLTLDAHADGVKTGTTDEAGECLVGSVNQDGHRTIVVILGSTQRYADANDLLAHYRSFYGWMTLSVPDSALNRARDRAGEWRFLTTGPASTVFIPRWQRTWVQPLRERLSDDNDQAGAPAGVVHFLQGDQDLGTQPLLWGAY
;
A
#
# COMPACT_ATOMS: atom_id res chain seq x y z
N MET A 1 -10.47 26.37 5.02
CA MET A 1 -11.66 27.16 4.55
C MET A 1 -11.59 27.51 3.06
N THR A 2 -10.55 28.20 2.55
CA THR A 2 -10.49 28.68 1.16
C THR A 2 -10.74 27.58 0.13
N ILE A 3 -10.09 26.40 0.24
CA ILE A 3 -10.28 25.27 -0.68
C ILE A 3 -11.74 24.76 -0.64
N ALA A 4 -12.35 24.68 0.54
CA ALA A 4 -13.72 24.20 0.69
C ALA A 4 -14.72 25.16 0.00
N LEU A 5 -14.50 26.45 0.16
CA LEU A 5 -15.33 27.49 -0.48
C LEU A 5 -15.17 27.48 -2.00
N ASP A 6 -13.94 27.31 -2.50
CA ASP A 6 -13.63 27.27 -3.93
C ASP A 6 -14.29 26.05 -4.62
N ILE A 7 -14.24 24.89 -3.97
CA ILE A 7 -14.78 23.63 -4.53
C ILE A 7 -16.31 23.54 -4.44
N ALA A 8 -16.90 23.98 -3.30
CA ALA A 8 -18.30 23.68 -2.99
C ALA A 8 -19.17 24.91 -2.73
N GLY A 9 -18.61 26.12 -2.76
CA GLY A 9 -19.32 27.37 -2.50
C GLY A 9 -19.64 27.65 -1.03
N SER A 10 -19.68 26.60 -0.18
CA SER A 10 -19.86 26.75 1.27
C SER A 10 -19.16 25.60 2.02
N GLU A 11 -18.89 25.81 3.32
CA GLU A 11 -18.32 24.77 4.18
C GLU A 11 -19.28 23.59 4.32
N ASP A 12 -20.56 23.83 4.54
CA ASP A 12 -21.56 22.78 4.70
C ASP A 12 -21.66 21.89 3.45
N ALA A 13 -21.64 22.50 2.27
CA ALA A 13 -21.63 21.76 1.01
C ALA A 13 -20.36 20.92 0.86
N PHE A 14 -19.20 21.46 1.28
CA PHE A 14 -17.94 20.71 1.25
C PHE A 14 -17.94 19.56 2.25
N VAL A 15 -18.43 19.76 3.47
CA VAL A 15 -18.59 18.72 4.49
C VAL A 15 -19.52 17.59 3.99
N ALA A 16 -20.61 17.94 3.30
CA ALA A 16 -21.46 16.94 2.65
C ALA A 16 -20.70 16.12 1.60
N LEU A 17 -19.79 16.75 0.82
CA LEU A 17 -18.91 16.04 -0.11
C LEU A 17 -17.92 15.11 0.61
N MET A 18 -17.32 15.59 1.72
CA MET A 18 -16.42 14.78 2.55
C MET A 18 -17.10 13.53 3.09
N ASN A 19 -18.31 13.67 3.65
CA ASN A 19 -19.08 12.55 4.19
C ASN A 19 -19.53 11.57 3.09
N ARG A 20 -19.94 12.08 1.93
CA ARG A 20 -20.23 11.23 0.76
C ARG A 20 -19.00 10.43 0.35
N ARG A 21 -17.83 11.08 0.28
CA ARG A 21 -16.58 10.40 -0.08
C ARG A 21 -16.17 9.36 0.96
N ALA A 22 -16.35 9.63 2.24
CA ALA A 22 -16.13 8.66 3.31
C ALA A 22 -17.01 7.42 3.11
N SER A 23 -18.29 7.60 2.80
CA SER A 23 -19.22 6.49 2.49
C SER A 23 -18.80 5.69 1.27
N GLU A 24 -18.42 6.35 0.17
CA GLU A 24 -17.91 5.69 -1.06
C GLU A 24 -16.65 4.85 -0.79
N LEU A 25 -15.81 5.27 0.15
CA LEU A 25 -14.61 4.54 0.59
C LEU A 25 -14.90 3.48 1.66
N GLY A 26 -16.14 3.29 2.07
CA GLY A 26 -16.54 2.32 3.10
C GLY A 26 -16.07 2.70 4.51
N LEU A 27 -15.86 3.99 4.78
CA LEU A 27 -15.41 4.49 6.09
C LEU A 27 -16.61 4.66 7.03
N THR A 28 -17.21 3.54 7.45
CA THR A 28 -18.42 3.52 8.28
C THR A 28 -18.25 4.08 9.69
N GLN A 29 -17.02 4.29 10.14
CA GLN A 29 -16.67 4.88 11.43
C GLN A 29 -15.95 6.23 11.23
N THR A 30 -16.40 7.02 10.27
CA THR A 30 -15.88 8.36 10.00
C THR A 30 -17.03 9.29 9.67
N HIS A 31 -17.07 10.43 10.34
CA HIS A 31 -18.06 11.48 10.09
C HIS A 31 -17.43 12.84 10.29
N PHE A 32 -17.61 13.73 9.33
CA PHE A 32 -17.08 15.07 9.33
C PHE A 32 -18.18 16.09 9.66
N MET A 33 -17.90 17.00 10.58
CA MET A 33 -18.78 18.13 10.95
C MET A 33 -18.25 19.45 10.43
N ASN A 34 -16.95 19.52 10.09
CA ASN A 34 -16.30 20.71 9.55
C ASN A 34 -15.16 20.31 8.60
N ALA A 35 -14.65 21.26 7.82
CA ALA A 35 -13.59 21.06 6.85
C ALA A 35 -12.17 21.25 7.43
N HIS A 36 -12.05 21.81 8.63
CA HIS A 36 -10.77 22.20 9.23
C HIS A 36 -10.25 21.22 10.29
N GLY A 37 -11.07 20.27 10.78
CA GLY A 37 -10.66 19.20 11.68
C GLY A 37 -10.55 19.58 13.15
N LEU A 38 -11.14 20.69 13.59
CA LEU A 38 -11.26 21.01 15.02
C LEU A 38 -12.42 20.23 15.65
N ASP A 39 -12.36 20.07 16.97
CA ASP A 39 -13.37 19.35 17.73
C ASP A 39 -14.77 19.91 17.50
N ALA A 40 -15.72 19.02 17.28
CA ALA A 40 -17.14 19.32 17.16
C ALA A 40 -17.96 18.06 17.50
N PRO A 41 -19.12 18.20 18.17
CA PRO A 41 -19.98 17.07 18.46
C PRO A 41 -20.32 16.28 17.20
N GLY A 42 -20.01 14.98 17.19
CA GLY A 42 -20.23 14.12 16.03
C GLY A 42 -19.11 14.13 14.98
N HIS A 43 -17.98 14.82 15.21
CA HIS A 43 -16.79 14.77 14.37
C HIS A 43 -15.86 13.67 14.83
N TYR A 44 -15.75 12.57 14.07
CA TYR A 44 -14.90 11.43 14.44
C TYR A 44 -14.35 10.69 13.23
N ALA A 45 -13.27 9.97 13.46
CA ALA A 45 -12.69 9.03 12.49
C ALA A 45 -12.07 7.83 13.22
N SER A 46 -11.90 6.73 12.50
CA SER A 46 -11.15 5.56 12.95
C SER A 46 -9.84 5.41 12.14
N ALA A 47 -8.98 4.47 12.56
CA ALA A 47 -7.74 4.18 11.84
C ALA A 47 -7.95 3.78 10.37
N ARG A 48 -9.16 3.37 9.97
CA ARG A 48 -9.52 3.11 8.56
C ARG A 48 -9.42 4.34 7.67
N ILE A 49 -9.25 5.55 8.24
CA ILE A 49 -8.98 6.77 7.47
C ILE A 49 -7.74 6.65 6.56
N CYS A 50 -6.83 5.68 6.84
CA CYS A 50 -5.71 5.36 5.95
C CYS A 50 -6.14 5.06 4.50
N THR A 51 -7.35 4.52 4.29
CA THR A 51 -7.90 4.26 2.96
C THR A 51 -8.05 5.53 2.13
N SER A 52 -8.47 6.65 2.76
CA SER A 52 -8.54 7.95 2.07
C SER A 52 -7.15 8.48 1.73
N SER A 53 -6.20 8.35 2.65
CA SER A 53 -4.81 8.75 2.43
C SER A 53 -4.14 7.94 1.33
N GLN A 54 -4.37 6.63 1.28
CA GLN A 54 -3.89 5.76 0.20
C GLN A 54 -4.47 6.18 -1.16
N SER A 55 -5.76 6.53 -1.19
CA SER A 55 -6.41 7.03 -2.41
C SER A 55 -5.83 8.38 -2.85
N ALA A 56 -5.60 9.30 -1.91
CA ALA A 56 -5.05 10.62 -2.19
C ALA A 56 -3.59 10.56 -2.69
N LEU A 57 -2.77 9.67 -2.14
CA LEU A 57 -1.37 9.49 -2.54
C LEU A 57 -1.19 8.97 -3.98
N ARG A 58 -2.25 8.52 -4.65
CA ARG A 58 -2.23 8.21 -6.10
C ARG A 58 -2.16 9.44 -6.98
N TYR A 59 -2.48 10.62 -6.44
CA TYR A 59 -2.37 11.89 -7.16
C TYR A 59 -0.98 12.49 -6.97
N PRO A 60 -0.14 12.60 -8.03
CA PRO A 60 1.26 13.00 -7.90
C PRO A 60 1.45 14.38 -7.26
N VAL A 61 0.53 15.32 -7.52
CA VAL A 61 0.58 16.65 -6.93
C VAL A 61 0.38 16.59 -5.41
N PHE A 62 -0.61 15.85 -4.95
CA PHE A 62 -0.86 15.66 -3.52
C PHE A 62 0.33 14.96 -2.84
N ALA A 63 0.82 13.85 -3.41
CA ALA A 63 1.95 13.10 -2.88
C ALA A 63 3.19 14.00 -2.73
N ARG A 64 3.49 14.83 -3.73
CA ARG A 64 4.61 15.78 -3.67
C ARG A 64 4.41 16.83 -2.57
N ILE A 65 3.20 17.40 -2.43
CA ILE A 65 2.92 18.42 -1.42
C ILE A 65 3.14 17.85 -0.01
N VAL A 66 2.57 16.69 0.31
CA VAL A 66 2.66 16.12 1.66
C VAL A 66 4.04 15.58 2.02
N ALA A 67 4.88 15.28 1.03
CA ALA A 67 6.27 14.87 1.21
C ALA A 67 7.24 16.07 1.31
N THR A 68 6.79 17.29 1.01
CA THR A 68 7.66 18.48 1.02
C THR A 68 7.96 18.91 2.45
N VAL A 69 9.23 18.91 2.84
CA VAL A 69 9.68 19.34 4.18
C VAL A 69 9.70 20.86 4.28
N ASN A 70 10.29 21.54 3.30
CA ASN A 70 10.39 23.00 3.28
C ASN A 70 9.97 23.53 1.92
N HIS A 71 9.27 24.67 1.91
CA HIS A 71 8.87 25.35 0.69
C HIS A 71 8.81 26.87 0.88
N ASN A 72 9.23 27.61 -0.13
CA ASN A 72 9.09 29.08 -0.14
C ASN A 72 7.97 29.47 -1.11
N ALA A 73 6.95 30.16 -0.61
CA ALA A 73 5.83 30.64 -1.40
C ALA A 73 5.39 32.05 -0.94
N GLY A 74 5.18 32.94 -1.89
CA GLY A 74 4.69 34.31 -1.60
C GLY A 74 5.54 35.11 -0.62
N GLY A 75 6.86 34.85 -0.55
CA GLY A 75 7.78 35.50 0.40
C GLY A 75 7.81 34.85 1.79
N TYR A 76 7.08 33.76 2.01
CA TYR A 76 7.06 33.02 3.28
C TYR A 76 7.88 31.74 3.17
N ALA A 77 8.75 31.49 4.16
CA ALA A 77 9.39 30.21 4.38
C ALA A 77 8.44 29.29 5.17
N LEU A 78 8.01 28.22 4.53
CA LEU A 78 7.08 27.24 5.11
C LEU A 78 7.84 25.96 5.45
N THR A 79 7.62 25.44 6.65
CA THR A 79 8.16 24.17 7.12
C THR A 79 7.02 23.21 7.46
N ASN A 80 7.12 21.97 6.99
CA ASN A 80 6.14 20.94 7.31
C ASN A 80 6.31 20.51 8.77
N ILE A 81 5.22 20.50 9.51
CA ILE A 81 5.22 20.10 10.93
C ILE A 81 5.19 18.58 11.13
N ASN A 82 5.14 17.79 10.06
CA ASN A 82 5.22 16.34 10.14
C ASN A 82 6.69 15.90 10.29
N GLU A 83 7.12 15.74 11.53
CA GLU A 83 8.50 15.34 11.85
C GLU A 83 8.87 13.95 11.33
N LEU A 84 7.89 13.08 11.04
CA LEU A 84 8.17 11.77 10.46
C LEU A 84 9.00 11.88 9.16
N LEU A 85 8.81 12.96 8.39
CA LEU A 85 9.56 13.24 7.16
C LEU A 85 11.07 13.42 7.36
N THR A 86 11.50 13.73 8.60
CA THR A 86 12.92 13.88 8.97
C THR A 86 13.42 12.74 9.84
N LEU A 87 12.52 12.04 10.53
CA LEU A 87 12.85 10.91 11.40
C LEU A 87 13.04 9.60 10.64
N ASP A 88 12.33 9.42 9.53
CA ASP A 88 12.41 8.21 8.69
C ASP A 88 12.76 8.61 7.25
N ALA A 89 13.89 8.12 6.73
CA ALA A 89 14.37 8.45 5.39
C ALA A 89 13.44 7.98 4.24
N HIS A 90 12.50 7.08 4.53
CA HIS A 90 11.51 6.58 3.58
C HIS A 90 10.15 7.26 3.72
N ALA A 91 10.01 8.21 4.68
CA ALA A 91 8.74 8.90 4.89
C ALA A 91 8.41 9.83 3.72
N ASP A 92 7.16 9.78 3.26
CA ASP A 92 6.65 10.61 2.16
C ASP A 92 5.25 11.20 2.43
N GLY A 93 4.87 11.34 3.70
CA GLY A 93 3.63 12.00 4.12
C GLY A 93 3.11 11.50 5.46
N VAL A 94 1.87 11.78 5.86
CA VAL A 94 0.81 12.46 5.09
C VAL A 94 0.27 13.67 5.87
N LYS A 95 -0.26 13.45 7.11
CA LYS A 95 -0.94 14.48 7.88
C LYS A 95 -0.84 14.24 9.38
N THR A 96 -0.61 15.31 10.08
CA THR A 96 -0.68 15.39 11.55
C THR A 96 -1.95 16.09 11.98
N GLY A 97 -2.40 15.86 13.20
CA GLY A 97 -3.48 16.61 13.84
C GLY A 97 -3.30 16.58 15.35
N THR A 98 -3.75 17.62 16.03
CA THR A 98 -3.84 17.66 17.48
C THR A 98 -5.04 18.51 17.86
N THR A 99 -5.91 17.96 18.70
CA THR A 99 -7.00 18.68 19.34
C THR A 99 -7.10 18.23 20.80
N ASP A 100 -7.87 18.94 21.60
CA ASP A 100 -8.01 18.61 23.03
C ASP A 100 -8.71 17.25 23.23
N GLU A 101 -9.70 16.93 22.36
CA GLU A 101 -10.45 15.67 22.45
C GLU A 101 -9.74 14.52 21.76
N ALA A 102 -9.11 14.76 20.61
CA ALA A 102 -8.49 13.69 19.82
C ALA A 102 -7.07 13.32 20.28
N GLY A 103 -6.40 14.19 21.06
CA GLY A 103 -4.99 14.04 21.38
C GLY A 103 -4.10 14.19 20.13
N GLU A 104 -2.89 13.66 20.18
CA GLU A 104 -1.98 13.67 19.04
C GLU A 104 -2.33 12.58 18.04
N CYS A 105 -2.55 12.97 16.80
CA CYS A 105 -2.86 12.07 15.70
C CYS A 105 -1.85 12.20 14.55
N LEU A 106 -1.60 11.09 13.86
CA LEU A 106 -0.74 11.02 12.68
C LEU A 106 -1.27 9.99 11.70
N VAL A 107 -1.34 10.36 10.43
CA VAL A 107 -1.30 9.41 9.33
C VAL A 107 0.08 9.56 8.70
N GLY A 108 0.95 8.58 8.92
CA GLY A 108 2.28 8.50 8.36
C GLY A 108 2.31 7.60 7.13
N SER A 109 3.13 7.91 6.15
CA SER A 109 3.39 7.07 4.98
C SER A 109 4.89 6.92 4.80
N VAL A 110 5.35 5.69 4.62
CA VAL A 110 6.72 5.34 4.24
C VAL A 110 6.71 4.51 2.98
N ASN A 111 7.62 4.79 2.05
CA ASN A 111 7.76 4.07 0.80
C ASN A 111 9.16 3.50 0.69
N GLN A 112 9.29 2.20 0.87
CA GLN A 112 10.56 1.49 0.81
C GLN A 112 10.52 0.43 -0.30
N ASP A 113 11.50 0.44 -1.19
CA ASP A 113 11.64 -0.52 -2.30
C ASP A 113 10.36 -0.64 -3.18
N GLY A 114 9.65 0.49 -3.37
CA GLY A 114 8.41 0.54 -4.14
C GLY A 114 7.16 0.06 -3.36
N HIS A 115 7.32 -0.34 -2.11
CA HIS A 115 6.24 -0.79 -1.26
C HIS A 115 5.87 0.27 -0.22
N ARG A 116 4.61 0.70 -0.26
CA ARG A 116 4.09 1.72 0.64
C ARG A 116 3.45 1.11 1.88
N THR A 117 3.84 1.61 3.04
CA THR A 117 3.23 1.30 4.33
C THR A 117 2.61 2.57 4.89
N ILE A 118 1.38 2.48 5.39
CA ILE A 118 0.70 3.57 6.08
C ILE A 118 0.56 3.19 7.55
N VAL A 119 1.01 4.07 8.43
CA VAL A 119 0.83 3.97 9.87
C VAL A 119 -0.17 5.03 10.33
N VAL A 120 -1.09 4.64 11.21
CA VAL A 120 -2.10 5.55 11.78
C VAL A 120 -1.98 5.52 13.29
N ILE A 121 -1.74 6.68 13.87
CA ILE A 121 -1.71 6.91 15.31
C ILE A 121 -2.89 7.83 15.66
N LEU A 122 -3.66 7.46 16.66
CA LEU A 122 -4.79 8.22 17.15
C LEU A 122 -4.73 8.31 18.68
N GLY A 123 -4.97 9.49 19.24
CA GLY A 123 -5.06 9.69 20.69
C GLY A 123 -3.75 9.44 21.43
N SER A 124 -2.61 9.69 20.81
CA SER A 124 -1.30 9.54 21.42
C SER A 124 -0.89 10.76 22.24
N THR A 125 0.12 10.58 23.07
CA THR A 125 0.87 11.66 23.71
C THR A 125 2.29 11.81 23.13
N GLN A 126 2.65 10.92 22.19
CA GLN A 126 4.00 10.86 21.58
C GLN A 126 3.96 10.22 20.18
N ARG A 127 3.10 10.75 19.31
CA ARG A 127 2.77 10.16 17.98
C ARG A 127 3.94 9.68 17.15
N TYR A 128 5.09 10.36 17.22
CA TYR A 128 6.26 9.98 16.42
C TYR A 128 7.02 8.80 17.03
N ALA A 129 7.11 8.71 18.35
CA ALA A 129 7.67 7.54 19.03
C ALA A 129 6.82 6.29 18.73
N ASP A 130 5.50 6.40 18.89
CA ASP A 130 4.57 5.32 18.60
C ASP A 130 4.63 4.88 17.13
N ALA A 131 4.74 5.86 16.20
CA ALA A 131 4.87 5.56 14.77
C ALA A 131 6.19 4.83 14.47
N ASN A 132 7.30 5.27 15.06
CA ASN A 132 8.60 4.61 14.90
C ASN A 132 8.58 3.18 15.46
N ASP A 133 7.97 2.95 16.61
CA ASP A 133 7.87 1.63 17.22
C ASP A 133 7.04 0.68 16.34
N LEU A 134 5.91 1.14 15.79
CA LEU A 134 5.11 0.35 14.84
C LEU A 134 5.86 0.06 13.55
N LEU A 135 6.58 1.04 13.00
CA LEU A 135 7.39 0.84 11.79
C LEU A 135 8.58 -0.09 12.04
N ALA A 136 9.22 0.00 13.21
CA ALA A 136 10.28 -0.91 13.61
C ALA A 136 9.76 -2.34 13.78
N HIS A 137 8.62 -2.52 14.43
CA HIS A 137 7.94 -3.82 14.53
C HIS A 137 7.62 -4.38 13.14
N TYR A 138 6.98 -3.58 12.29
CA TYR A 138 6.68 -3.95 10.92
C TYR A 138 7.93 -4.44 10.18
N ARG A 139 9.02 -3.68 10.20
CA ARG A 139 10.27 -4.01 9.51
C ARG A 139 10.97 -5.24 10.09
N SER A 140 10.84 -5.49 11.39
CA SER A 140 11.46 -6.64 12.06
C SER A 140 10.73 -7.94 11.77
N PHE A 141 9.39 -7.93 11.82
CA PHE A 141 8.59 -9.15 11.77
C PHE A 141 7.97 -9.45 10.42
N TYR A 142 7.81 -8.46 9.56
CA TYR A 142 7.15 -8.61 8.25
C TYR A 142 8.09 -8.22 7.11
N GLY A 143 7.74 -8.62 5.91
CA GLY A 143 8.46 -8.20 4.72
C GLY A 143 7.88 -8.75 3.44
N TRP A 144 8.23 -8.12 2.36
CA TRP A 144 7.91 -8.56 1.02
C TRP A 144 8.78 -9.74 0.65
N MET A 145 8.16 -10.77 0.05
CA MET A 145 8.83 -11.93 -0.50
C MET A 145 8.49 -12.02 -1.99
N THR A 146 9.51 -12.15 -2.82
CA THR A 146 9.32 -12.45 -4.24
C THR A 146 8.99 -13.93 -4.38
N LEU A 147 7.85 -14.21 -5.00
CA LEU A 147 7.39 -15.54 -5.32
C LEU A 147 7.92 -15.91 -6.71
N SER A 148 9.01 -16.66 -6.75
CA SER A 148 9.63 -17.06 -8.00
C SER A 148 10.33 -18.42 -7.87
N VAL A 149 10.32 -19.17 -8.95
CA VAL A 149 11.24 -20.28 -9.16
C VAL A 149 12.21 -19.90 -10.26
N PRO A 150 13.50 -20.28 -10.15
CA PRO A 150 14.46 -20.02 -11.20
C PRO A 150 14.17 -20.87 -12.44
N ASP A 151 14.64 -20.43 -13.60
CA ASP A 151 14.72 -21.28 -14.77
C ASP A 151 15.65 -22.48 -14.47
N SER A 152 15.14 -23.66 -14.67
CA SER A 152 15.85 -24.89 -14.35
C SER A 152 15.39 -26.04 -15.22
N ALA A 153 16.19 -27.12 -15.24
CA ALA A 153 15.84 -28.36 -15.93
C ALA A 153 14.56 -29.04 -15.38
N LEU A 154 14.09 -28.62 -14.21
CA LEU A 154 12.83 -29.11 -13.64
C LEU A 154 11.61 -28.45 -14.29
N ASN A 155 11.80 -27.27 -14.90
CA ASN A 155 10.74 -26.55 -15.63
C ASN A 155 10.67 -27.12 -17.03
N ARG A 156 9.98 -28.25 -17.19
CA ARG A 156 9.81 -28.91 -18.49
C ARG A 156 8.45 -29.58 -18.59
N ALA A 157 7.92 -29.64 -19.80
CA ALA A 157 6.68 -30.34 -20.12
C ALA A 157 6.82 -31.07 -21.47
N ARG A 158 5.93 -32.01 -21.70
CA ARG A 158 5.81 -32.64 -23.04
C ARG A 158 4.93 -31.74 -23.91
N ASP A 159 5.40 -31.50 -25.13
CA ASP A 159 4.62 -30.81 -26.16
C ASP A 159 3.59 -31.76 -26.80
N ARG A 160 2.90 -31.29 -27.84
CA ARG A 160 1.91 -32.09 -28.57
C ARG A 160 2.49 -33.32 -29.27
N ALA A 161 3.76 -33.25 -29.68
CA ALA A 161 4.45 -34.37 -30.26
C ALA A 161 4.92 -35.39 -29.23
N GLY A 162 4.76 -35.11 -27.94
CA GLY A 162 5.22 -35.91 -26.81
C GLY A 162 6.69 -35.68 -26.45
N GLU A 163 7.34 -34.70 -27.07
CA GLU A 163 8.74 -34.38 -26.83
C GLU A 163 8.93 -33.48 -25.60
N TRP A 164 10.00 -33.67 -24.84
CA TRP A 164 10.32 -32.85 -23.70
C TRP A 164 10.88 -31.49 -24.11
N ARG A 165 10.24 -30.41 -23.69
CA ARG A 165 10.70 -29.04 -23.89
C ARG A 165 10.86 -28.31 -22.57
N PHE A 166 11.83 -27.42 -22.54
CA PHE A 166 12.01 -26.52 -21.39
C PHE A 166 10.98 -25.43 -21.40
N LEU A 167 10.58 -25.03 -20.18
CA LEU A 167 9.71 -23.91 -19.93
C LEU A 167 10.54 -22.79 -19.30
N THR A 168 10.29 -21.57 -19.74
CA THR A 168 10.83 -20.36 -19.14
C THR A 168 9.87 -19.83 -18.10
N THR A 169 10.38 -19.17 -17.08
CA THR A 169 9.55 -18.54 -16.06
C THR A 169 9.07 -17.17 -16.53
N GLY A 170 7.79 -16.89 -16.35
CA GLY A 170 7.21 -15.57 -16.54
C GLY A 170 7.48 -14.62 -15.36
N PRO A 171 6.82 -13.45 -15.32
CA PRO A 171 7.02 -12.46 -14.26
C PRO A 171 6.75 -13.05 -12.88
N ALA A 172 7.65 -12.74 -11.93
CA ALA A 172 7.46 -13.06 -10.53
C ALA A 172 6.39 -12.15 -9.92
N SER A 173 5.69 -12.65 -8.90
CA SER A 173 4.82 -11.86 -8.04
C SER A 173 5.48 -11.61 -6.69
N THR A 174 4.88 -10.71 -5.90
CA THR A 174 5.35 -10.44 -4.54
C THR A 174 4.20 -10.58 -3.55
N VAL A 175 4.52 -11.08 -2.36
CA VAL A 175 3.57 -11.21 -1.25
C VAL A 175 4.15 -10.59 0.00
N PHE A 176 3.28 -10.00 0.81
CA PHE A 176 3.64 -9.48 2.12
C PHE A 176 3.29 -10.51 3.20
N ILE A 177 4.30 -11.02 3.90
CA ILE A 177 4.13 -12.08 4.91
C ILE A 177 5.04 -11.87 6.11
N PRO A 178 4.72 -12.49 7.26
CA PRO A 178 5.66 -12.59 8.37
C PRO A 178 6.95 -13.26 7.91
N ARG A 179 8.12 -12.71 8.31
CA ARG A 179 9.43 -13.19 7.86
C ARG A 179 9.68 -14.65 8.24
N TRP A 180 9.17 -15.10 9.39
CA TRP A 180 9.29 -16.47 9.85
C TRP A 180 8.45 -17.47 9.03
N GLN A 181 7.43 -17.01 8.31
CA GLN A 181 6.62 -17.86 7.43
C GLN A 181 7.24 -18.12 6.06
N ARG A 182 8.29 -17.39 5.68
CA ARG A 182 8.92 -17.51 4.36
C ARG A 182 9.40 -18.91 4.05
N THR A 183 9.92 -19.64 5.04
CA THR A 183 10.41 -21.01 4.90
C THR A 183 9.30 -22.04 4.70
N TRP A 184 8.05 -21.66 4.94
CA TRP A 184 6.89 -22.55 4.77
C TRP A 184 6.24 -22.41 3.40
N VAL A 185 6.68 -21.46 2.60
CA VAL A 185 6.17 -21.25 1.23
C VAL A 185 6.78 -22.30 0.32
N GLN A 186 5.94 -23.12 -0.31
CA GLN A 186 6.37 -24.21 -1.20
C GLN A 186 5.80 -23.99 -2.61
N PRO A 187 6.63 -24.15 -3.66
CA PRO A 187 6.17 -24.08 -5.03
C PRO A 187 5.53 -25.39 -5.47
N LEU A 188 4.30 -25.34 -5.96
CA LEU A 188 3.60 -26.43 -6.63
C LEU A 188 3.45 -26.09 -8.12
N ARG A 189 3.92 -26.96 -9.01
CA ARG A 189 3.80 -26.76 -10.46
C ARG A 189 2.55 -27.47 -10.98
N GLU A 190 1.75 -26.75 -11.72
CA GLU A 190 0.57 -27.24 -12.40
C GLU A 190 0.74 -27.04 -13.91
N ARG A 191 0.42 -28.06 -14.70
CA ARG A 191 0.40 -27.97 -16.16
C ARG A 191 -0.98 -27.46 -16.61
N LEU A 192 -0.97 -26.49 -17.51
CA LEU A 192 -2.20 -26.08 -18.20
C LEU A 192 -2.50 -27.06 -19.34
N SER A 193 -3.79 -27.33 -19.54
CA SER A 193 -4.30 -28.19 -20.60
C SER A 193 -4.44 -27.48 -21.96
N ASP A 194 -3.79 -26.32 -22.13
CA ASP A 194 -3.87 -25.58 -23.38
C ASP A 194 -3.08 -26.29 -24.49
N ASP A 195 -3.72 -26.37 -25.65
CA ASP A 195 -3.16 -27.02 -26.84
C ASP A 195 -2.15 -26.17 -27.62
N ASN A 196 -1.82 -24.97 -27.15
CA ASN A 196 -0.85 -24.07 -27.78
C ASN A 196 0.55 -24.29 -27.20
N ASP A 197 1.44 -24.93 -27.96
CA ASP A 197 2.84 -25.18 -27.59
C ASP A 197 3.85 -24.25 -28.30
N GLN A 198 3.38 -23.10 -28.82
CA GLN A 198 4.25 -22.08 -29.40
C GLN A 198 5.13 -21.43 -28.32
N ALA A 199 6.36 -21.04 -28.68
CA ALA A 199 7.26 -20.34 -27.78
C ALA A 199 6.62 -19.07 -27.22
N GLY A 200 6.68 -18.89 -25.90
CA GLY A 200 6.05 -17.81 -25.17
C GLY A 200 4.58 -18.02 -24.79
N ALA A 201 3.92 -19.07 -25.30
CA ALA A 201 2.56 -19.41 -24.88
C ALA A 201 2.56 -20.02 -23.46
N PRO A 202 1.47 -19.85 -22.69
CA PRO A 202 1.33 -20.46 -21.37
C PRO A 202 1.39 -22.00 -21.45
N ALA A 203 2.25 -22.63 -20.66
CA ALA A 203 2.40 -24.07 -20.57
C ALA A 203 2.02 -24.61 -19.20
N GLY A 204 2.08 -23.77 -18.18
CA GLY A 204 1.82 -24.14 -16.81
C GLY A 204 1.82 -22.93 -15.89
N VAL A 205 1.67 -23.22 -14.62
CA VAL A 205 1.72 -22.23 -13.55
C VAL A 205 2.42 -22.84 -12.33
N VAL A 206 3.18 -22.04 -11.64
CA VAL A 206 3.69 -22.36 -10.31
C VAL A 206 2.84 -21.65 -9.28
N HIS A 207 2.19 -22.42 -8.43
CA HIS A 207 1.50 -21.93 -7.25
C HIS A 207 2.47 -21.88 -6.07
N PHE A 208 2.43 -20.82 -5.28
CA PHE A 208 3.21 -20.70 -4.06
C PHE A 208 2.28 -20.88 -2.86
N LEU A 209 2.35 -22.07 -2.27
CA LEU A 209 1.44 -22.49 -1.22
C LEU A 209 2.07 -22.32 0.16
N GLN A 210 1.24 -21.91 1.12
CA GLN A 210 1.52 -21.95 2.56
C GLN A 210 0.42 -22.77 3.25
N GLY A 211 0.68 -24.04 3.53
CA GLY A 211 -0.39 -24.98 3.84
C GLY A 211 -1.39 -25.06 2.68
N ASP A 212 -2.66 -24.81 2.98
CA ASP A 212 -3.74 -24.81 1.96
C ASP A 212 -3.97 -23.43 1.30
N GLN A 213 -3.23 -22.40 1.72
CA GLN A 213 -3.37 -21.05 1.19
C GLN A 213 -2.46 -20.85 -0.02
N ASP A 214 -3.04 -20.44 -1.17
CA ASP A 214 -2.28 -19.96 -2.33
C ASP A 214 -1.94 -18.48 -2.12
N LEU A 215 -0.64 -18.18 -2.05
CA LEU A 215 -0.12 -16.83 -1.86
C LEU A 215 0.07 -16.07 -3.17
N GLY A 216 0.06 -16.77 -4.30
CA GLY A 216 0.26 -16.18 -5.62
C GLY A 216 0.89 -17.16 -6.59
N THR A 217 0.98 -16.75 -7.84
CA THR A 217 1.40 -17.63 -8.94
C THR A 217 2.51 -17.01 -9.78
N GLN A 218 3.26 -17.87 -10.49
CA GLN A 218 4.20 -17.49 -11.54
C GLN A 218 3.91 -18.32 -12.79
N PRO A 219 3.69 -17.71 -13.96
CA PRO A 219 3.47 -18.45 -15.20
C PRO A 219 4.71 -19.24 -15.63
N LEU A 220 4.49 -20.39 -16.23
CA LEU A 220 5.47 -21.14 -17.00
C LEU A 220 5.11 -21.04 -18.48
N LEU A 221 6.06 -20.65 -19.32
CA LEU A 221 5.85 -20.38 -20.74
C LEU A 221 6.68 -21.37 -21.56
N TRP A 222 6.17 -21.77 -22.73
CA TRP A 222 6.95 -22.59 -23.66
C TRP A 222 8.23 -21.86 -24.09
N GLY A 223 9.38 -22.47 -23.87
CA GLY A 223 10.66 -21.98 -24.37
C GLY A 223 10.78 -22.07 -25.90
N ALA A 224 11.76 -21.37 -26.47
CA ALA A 224 12.15 -21.60 -27.86
C ALA A 224 12.68 -23.04 -28.04
N TYR A 225 12.55 -23.59 -29.25
CA TYR A 225 13.14 -24.90 -29.61
C TYR A 225 14.66 -24.85 -29.54
#